data_43612c0d1c5ab94291635edd77a6703e
#
_entry.id   43612c0d1c5ab94291635edd77a6703e
#
_cell.length_a   1.000
_cell.length_b   1.000
_cell.length_c   1.000
_cell.angle_alpha   90.00
_cell.angle_beta   90.00
_cell.angle_gamma   90.00
#
_symmetry.space_group_name_H-M   'P 1'
#
loop_
_entity.id
_entity.type
_entity.pdbx_description
1 polymer ?
#
loop_
_entity_poly.entity_id
_entity_poly.type
_entity_poly.pdbx_seq_one_letter_code
_entity_poly.pdbx_strand_id
1 'polypeptide(L)'
;KTKCLNIWVQAGENSYLDMAKWKSCTVEAIDIDITNKAVYVGFDMSAKIDLTSVSFIIPITIDNTRKYILFSHSFIPNTEKLRERIIKDKQPYDLWVERGYITITNTPVVDQNLVLKYVEDFCNEKGLKIECLCFDMHNASKLMLECSEKGYVVEEVYQSHKSLNESTSGFREEVYSGNIICEYNPVLNYAMANAIVKTNNGLIKIDKDKSTSRVDPVDATLCAFKLAYYHKEDNYIDDYLAIIDEFLE
;
A
#
# COMPACT_ATOMS: atom_id res chain seq x y z
N LYS A 1 22.01 -22.96 -1.92
CA LYS A 1 22.27 -21.84 -2.86
C LYS A 1 21.42 -20.60 -2.57
N THR A 2 20.15 -20.76 -2.14
CA THR A 2 19.20 -19.67 -1.89
C THR A 2 19.54 -18.75 -0.71
N LYS A 3 20.16 -19.29 0.33
CA LYS A 3 20.52 -18.50 1.54
C LYS A 3 21.72 -17.56 1.36
N CYS A 4 22.58 -17.82 0.37
CA CYS A 4 23.81 -17.03 0.15
C CYS A 4 23.69 -15.99 -0.96
N LEU A 5 22.64 -16.02 -1.79
CA LEU A 5 22.51 -15.18 -2.97
C LEU A 5 21.36 -14.18 -2.89
N ASN A 6 20.67 -14.08 -1.73
CA ASN A 6 19.49 -13.22 -1.55
C ASN A 6 18.45 -13.34 -2.68
N ILE A 7 18.33 -14.56 -3.26
CA ILE A 7 17.36 -14.85 -4.30
C ILE A 7 16.01 -15.06 -3.63
N TRP A 8 15.05 -14.25 -3.95
CA TRP A 8 13.65 -14.42 -3.56
C TRP A 8 13.15 -15.75 -4.12
N VAL A 9 12.93 -16.72 -3.27
CA VAL A 9 12.34 -18.01 -3.65
C VAL A 9 10.85 -17.88 -3.46
N GLN A 10 10.11 -18.26 -4.49
CA GLN A 10 8.66 -18.35 -4.44
C GLN A 10 8.25 -19.26 -3.26
N ALA A 11 7.55 -18.72 -2.28
CA ALA A 11 6.94 -19.50 -1.22
C ALA A 11 5.85 -20.37 -1.87
N GLY A 12 5.85 -21.65 -1.63
CA GLY A 12 4.98 -22.74 -2.11
C GLY A 12 3.64 -22.40 -2.80
N GLU A 13 2.80 -23.40 -3.02
CA GLU A 13 1.54 -23.35 -3.81
C GLU A 13 0.54 -22.24 -3.47
N ASN A 14 0.67 -21.57 -2.31
CA ASN A 14 -0.22 -20.51 -1.83
C ASN A 14 0.41 -19.11 -1.84
N SER A 15 1.54 -18.91 -2.53
CA SER A 15 2.15 -17.58 -2.66
C SER A 15 1.17 -16.58 -3.29
N TYR A 16 1.11 -15.36 -2.72
CA TYR A 16 0.22 -14.33 -3.25
C TYR A 16 0.60 -13.89 -4.65
N LEU A 17 1.88 -13.57 -4.87
CA LEU A 17 2.39 -13.09 -6.15
C LEU A 17 3.54 -13.96 -6.69
N ASP A 18 3.66 -14.02 -8.01
CA ASP A 18 4.90 -14.39 -8.67
C ASP A 18 5.90 -13.22 -8.53
N MET A 19 7.03 -13.48 -7.86
CA MET A 19 8.02 -12.44 -7.58
C MET A 19 8.76 -11.94 -8.82
N ALA A 20 8.77 -12.68 -9.93
CA ALA A 20 9.31 -12.18 -11.19
C ALA A 20 8.36 -11.13 -11.79
N LYS A 21 7.05 -11.37 -11.72
CA LYS A 21 6.02 -10.41 -12.13
C LYS A 21 6.04 -9.15 -11.24
N TRP A 22 6.10 -9.32 -9.92
CA TRP A 22 6.23 -8.20 -8.99
C TRP A 22 7.45 -7.34 -9.30
N LYS A 23 8.61 -7.97 -9.49
CA LYS A 23 9.86 -7.27 -9.81
C LYS A 23 9.78 -6.47 -11.11
N SER A 24 9.03 -6.94 -12.11
CA SER A 24 8.83 -6.19 -13.36
C SER A 24 7.96 -4.93 -13.19
N CYS A 25 7.20 -4.83 -12.09
CA CYS A 25 6.44 -3.64 -11.73
C CYS A 25 7.27 -2.62 -10.92
N THR A 26 8.49 -2.98 -10.49
CA THR A 26 9.31 -2.16 -9.60
C THR A 26 10.31 -1.34 -10.39
N VAL A 27 10.35 -0.03 -10.14
CA VAL A 27 11.29 0.94 -10.73
C VAL A 27 12.11 1.61 -9.63
N GLU A 28 13.32 2.09 -9.96
CA GLU A 28 14.20 2.78 -9.00
C GLU A 28 13.61 4.13 -8.56
N ALA A 29 13.03 4.87 -9.50
CA ALA A 29 12.33 6.13 -9.26
C ALA A 29 11.16 6.27 -10.24
N ILE A 30 10.11 6.94 -9.82
CA ILE A 30 8.96 7.22 -10.65
C ILE A 30 9.16 8.57 -11.34
N ASP A 31 9.36 8.51 -12.67
CA ASP A 31 9.52 9.67 -13.55
C ASP A 31 8.21 9.95 -14.31
N ILE A 32 7.13 10.14 -13.57
CA ILE A 32 5.79 10.44 -14.09
C ILE A 32 5.25 11.61 -13.27
N ASP A 33 4.74 12.64 -13.93
CA ASP A 33 4.09 13.75 -13.23
C ASP A 33 2.76 13.28 -12.60
N ILE A 34 2.74 13.31 -11.27
CA ILE A 34 1.59 12.94 -10.44
C ILE A 34 0.97 14.14 -9.73
N THR A 35 1.41 15.36 -10.07
CA THR A 35 0.91 16.59 -9.45
C THR A 35 -0.61 16.73 -9.69
N ASN A 36 -1.32 17.10 -8.63
CA ASN A 36 -2.78 17.21 -8.59
C ASN A 36 -3.57 15.90 -8.82
N LYS A 37 -2.91 14.75 -8.92
CA LYS A 37 -3.61 13.46 -9.02
C LYS A 37 -4.20 13.05 -7.67
N ALA A 38 -5.31 12.33 -7.74
CA ALA A 38 -5.95 11.73 -6.59
C ALA A 38 -5.07 10.61 -6.00
N VAL A 39 -4.95 10.56 -4.68
CA VAL A 39 -4.27 9.47 -3.97
C VAL A 39 -5.18 8.83 -2.93
N TYR A 40 -5.20 7.51 -2.92
CA TYR A 40 -5.81 6.68 -1.90
C TYR A 40 -4.73 6.18 -0.97
N VAL A 41 -4.89 6.42 0.32
CA VAL A 41 -3.89 6.04 1.32
C VAL A 41 -4.44 4.92 2.19
N GLY A 42 -3.78 3.78 2.18
CA GLY A 42 -4.14 2.64 3.01
C GLY A 42 -3.27 2.54 4.25
N PHE A 43 -3.88 2.18 5.36
CA PHE A 43 -3.23 2.04 6.66
C PHE A 43 -3.42 0.62 7.19
N ASP A 44 -2.33 0.00 7.60
CA ASP A 44 -2.34 -1.17 8.49
C ASP A 44 -1.65 -0.78 9.80
N MET A 45 -2.47 -0.58 10.84
CA MET A 45 -2.04 -0.07 12.13
C MET A 45 -1.78 -1.21 13.12
N SER A 46 -0.54 -1.38 13.53
CA SER A 46 -0.20 -2.41 14.53
C SER A 46 -0.59 -2.00 15.96
N ALA A 47 -0.99 -3.00 16.77
CA ALA A 47 -1.39 -2.77 18.16
C ALA A 47 -0.22 -2.63 19.15
N LYS A 48 0.92 -3.30 18.95
CA LYS A 48 1.94 -3.41 20.00
C LYS A 48 3.41 -3.49 19.54
N ILE A 49 3.76 -4.33 18.58
CA ILE A 49 5.16 -4.67 18.31
C ILE A 49 5.43 -4.75 16.82
N ASP A 50 4.40 -4.77 16.03
CA ASP A 50 4.45 -4.99 14.60
C ASP A 50 4.71 -3.70 13.84
N LEU A 51 5.10 -3.81 12.59
CA LEU A 51 5.19 -2.66 11.72
C LEU A 51 3.81 -2.04 11.56
N THR A 52 3.74 -0.73 11.64
CA THR A 52 2.64 0.04 11.07
C THR A 52 3.07 0.43 9.67
N SER A 53 2.19 0.27 8.71
CA SER A 53 2.51 0.59 7.32
C SER A 53 1.45 1.47 6.68
N VAL A 54 1.90 2.36 5.81
CA VAL A 54 1.04 3.16 4.92
C VAL A 54 1.43 2.89 3.47
N SER A 55 0.44 2.83 2.59
CA SER A 55 0.65 2.70 1.16
C SER A 55 -0.20 3.72 0.41
N PHE A 56 0.38 4.29 -0.63
CA PHE A 56 -0.23 5.33 -1.47
C PHE A 56 -0.48 4.75 -2.85
N ILE A 57 -1.73 4.73 -3.28
CA ILE A 57 -2.12 4.30 -4.63
C ILE A 57 -2.64 5.50 -5.39
N ILE A 58 -1.98 5.82 -6.49
CA ILE A 58 -2.36 6.91 -7.39
C ILE A 58 -2.81 6.28 -8.71
N PRO A 59 -4.11 6.22 -8.98
CA PRO A 59 -4.62 5.79 -10.27
C PRO A 59 -4.33 6.86 -11.32
N ILE A 60 -3.82 6.43 -12.47
CA ILE A 60 -3.50 7.29 -13.62
C ILE A 60 -3.90 6.59 -14.91
N THR A 61 -4.06 7.34 -15.98
CA THR A 61 -4.27 6.80 -17.33
C THR A 61 -3.05 7.13 -18.20
N ILE A 62 -2.43 6.10 -18.77
CA ILE A 62 -1.31 6.21 -19.73
C ILE A 62 -1.71 5.44 -20.98
N ASP A 63 -1.70 6.10 -22.14
CA ASP A 63 -2.07 5.47 -23.43
C ASP A 63 -3.42 4.75 -23.38
N ASN A 64 -4.44 5.38 -22.82
CA ASN A 64 -5.78 4.84 -22.60
C ASN A 64 -5.83 3.58 -21.73
N THR A 65 -4.75 3.28 -20.99
CA THR A 65 -4.68 2.15 -20.06
C THR A 65 -4.59 2.66 -18.63
N ARG A 66 -5.48 2.16 -17.76
CA ARG A 66 -5.41 2.44 -16.32
C ARG A 66 -4.16 1.81 -15.73
N LYS A 67 -3.39 2.62 -15.02
CA LYS A 67 -2.23 2.18 -14.24
C LYS A 67 -2.31 2.72 -12.82
N TYR A 68 -1.54 2.13 -11.92
CA TYR A 68 -1.54 2.48 -10.50
C TYR A 68 -0.09 2.70 -10.05
N ILE A 69 0.23 3.92 -9.66
CA ILE A 69 1.50 4.23 -9.02
C ILE A 69 1.40 3.88 -7.54
N LEU A 70 2.41 3.19 -7.02
CA LEU A 70 2.46 2.69 -5.66
C LEU A 70 3.72 3.17 -4.95
N PHE A 71 3.51 3.82 -3.79
CA PHE A 71 4.54 4.07 -2.79
C PHE A 71 4.13 3.39 -1.48
N SER A 72 5.11 3.05 -0.65
CA SER A 72 4.86 2.47 0.67
C SER A 72 5.90 2.95 1.68
N HIS A 73 5.49 3.12 2.93
CA HIS A 73 6.36 3.46 4.04
C HIS A 73 5.95 2.71 5.30
N SER A 74 6.91 2.42 6.17
CA SER A 74 6.65 1.69 7.39
C SER A 74 7.18 2.40 8.62
N PHE A 75 6.61 2.11 9.79
CA PHE A 75 6.97 2.70 11.06
C PHE A 75 7.23 1.61 12.11
N ILE A 76 8.15 1.90 13.01
CA ILE A 76 8.46 1.05 14.16
C ILE A 76 8.54 1.92 15.43
N PRO A 77 8.08 1.41 16.61
CA PRO A 77 7.97 2.25 17.80
C PRO A 77 9.32 2.79 18.30
N ASN A 78 10.34 1.92 18.41
CA ASN A 78 11.62 2.29 19.00
C ASN A 78 12.75 1.34 18.59
N THR A 79 13.99 1.67 18.96
CA THR A 79 15.19 0.90 18.61
C THR A 79 15.24 -0.48 19.26
N GLU A 80 14.59 -0.69 20.41
CA GLU A 80 14.48 -2.01 21.04
C GLU A 80 13.64 -2.95 20.16
N LYS A 81 12.49 -2.49 19.70
CA LYS A 81 11.62 -3.22 18.79
C LYS A 81 12.27 -3.45 17.43
N LEU A 82 13.03 -2.50 16.94
CA LEU A 82 13.86 -2.67 15.75
C LEU A 82 14.84 -3.85 15.89
N ARG A 83 15.56 -3.92 17.01
CA ARG A 83 16.50 -5.02 17.29
C ARG A 83 15.79 -6.36 17.39
N GLU A 84 14.66 -6.44 18.07
CA GLU A 84 13.82 -7.62 18.14
C GLU A 84 13.44 -8.13 16.73
N ARG A 85 13.10 -7.20 15.81
CA ARG A 85 12.77 -7.53 14.43
C ARG A 85 13.96 -8.07 13.66
N ILE A 86 15.11 -7.42 13.73
CA ILE A 86 16.34 -7.88 13.07
C ILE A 86 16.63 -9.33 13.46
N ILE A 87 16.53 -9.65 14.74
CA ILE A 87 16.80 -11.01 15.26
C ILE A 87 15.75 -12.01 14.79
N LYS A 88 14.46 -11.64 14.86
CA LYS A 88 13.35 -12.53 14.56
C LYS A 88 13.22 -12.83 13.07
N ASP A 89 13.21 -11.76 12.27
CA ASP A 89 12.92 -11.84 10.84
C ASP A 89 14.19 -12.05 10.01
N LYS A 90 15.37 -11.88 10.62
CA LYS A 90 16.70 -11.97 9.98
C LYS A 90 16.81 -11.07 8.75
N GLN A 91 16.26 -9.87 8.85
CA GLN A 91 16.28 -8.86 7.82
C GLN A 91 17.02 -7.60 8.31
N PRO A 92 17.64 -6.82 7.40
CA PRO A 92 18.43 -5.64 7.74
C PRO A 92 17.54 -4.41 7.98
N TYR A 93 16.69 -4.45 9.01
CA TYR A 93 15.77 -3.36 9.34
C TYR A 93 16.51 -2.06 9.70
N ASP A 94 17.71 -2.17 10.28
CA ASP A 94 18.59 -1.05 10.58
C ASP A 94 19.00 -0.31 9.30
N LEU A 95 19.40 -1.04 8.27
CA LEU A 95 19.70 -0.48 6.96
C LEU A 95 18.46 0.14 6.30
N TRP A 96 17.28 -0.45 6.49
CA TRP A 96 16.03 0.10 5.96
C TRP A 96 15.63 1.41 6.65
N VAL A 97 15.91 1.54 7.95
CA VAL A 97 15.77 2.80 8.69
C VAL A 97 16.76 3.84 8.19
N GLU A 98 18.04 3.48 8.06
CA GLU A 98 19.10 4.37 7.57
C GLU A 98 18.77 4.94 6.18
N ARG A 99 18.21 4.10 5.31
CA ARG A 99 17.82 4.48 3.94
C ARG A 99 16.44 5.14 3.84
N GLY A 100 15.76 5.35 4.95
CA GLY A 100 14.48 6.07 4.98
C GLY A 100 13.25 5.26 4.58
N TYR A 101 13.32 3.92 4.49
CA TYR A 101 12.15 3.09 4.22
C TYR A 101 11.31 2.80 5.47
N ILE A 102 11.90 2.98 6.66
CA ILE A 102 11.23 2.80 7.96
C ILE A 102 11.54 4.01 8.82
N THR A 103 10.51 4.56 9.47
CA THR A 103 10.64 5.62 10.48
C THR A 103 10.51 5.04 11.88
N ILE A 104 11.43 5.42 12.80
CA ILE A 104 11.33 5.12 14.23
C ILE A 104 10.58 6.27 14.90
N THR A 105 9.46 5.98 15.59
CA THR A 105 8.66 7.02 16.24
C THR A 105 9.15 7.40 17.63
N ASN A 106 10.10 6.62 18.20
CA ASN A 106 10.67 6.80 19.55
C ASN A 106 9.63 6.80 20.70
N THR A 107 8.57 6.02 20.52
CA THR A 107 7.45 5.87 21.43
C THR A 107 7.26 4.40 21.82
N PRO A 108 6.54 4.07 22.92
CA PRO A 108 6.29 2.68 23.30
C PRO A 108 5.50 1.87 22.28
N VAL A 109 4.60 2.55 21.55
CA VAL A 109 3.84 2.05 20.38
C VAL A 109 3.98 3.08 19.28
N VAL A 110 3.71 2.71 18.02
CA VAL A 110 3.80 3.66 16.90
C VAL A 110 2.87 4.86 17.15
N ASP A 111 3.43 6.06 17.08
CA ASP A 111 2.69 7.29 17.22
C ASP A 111 1.84 7.58 15.99
N GLN A 112 0.52 7.49 16.16
CA GLN A 112 -0.45 7.67 15.07
C GLN A 112 -0.41 9.09 14.48
N ASN A 113 -0.10 10.11 15.28
CA ASN A 113 0.01 11.49 14.80
C ASN A 113 1.24 11.66 13.89
N LEU A 114 2.36 10.99 14.21
CA LEU A 114 3.53 10.97 13.33
C LEU A 114 3.25 10.26 12.01
N VAL A 115 2.46 9.18 12.05
CA VAL A 115 2.02 8.49 10.82
C VAL A 115 1.18 9.42 9.95
N LEU A 116 0.17 10.07 10.52
CA LEU A 116 -0.67 11.01 9.78
C LEU A 116 0.13 12.19 9.23
N LYS A 117 0.99 12.77 10.06
CA LYS A 117 1.88 13.86 9.62
C LYS A 117 2.74 13.43 8.44
N TYR A 118 3.32 12.23 8.46
CA TYR A 118 4.09 11.71 7.34
C TYR A 118 3.24 11.62 6.06
N VAL A 119 2.00 11.15 6.16
CA VAL A 119 1.08 11.07 5.02
C VAL A 119 0.79 12.46 4.45
N GLU A 120 0.49 13.43 5.31
CA GLU A 120 0.22 14.82 4.93
C GLU A 120 1.46 15.45 4.26
N ASP A 121 2.64 15.31 4.87
CA ASP A 121 3.90 15.83 4.34
C ASP A 121 4.25 15.21 2.98
N PHE A 122 4.12 13.87 2.83
CA PHE A 122 4.38 13.15 1.58
C PHE A 122 3.45 13.61 0.46
N CYS A 123 2.14 13.72 0.73
CA CYS A 123 1.18 14.15 -0.27
C CYS A 123 1.41 15.61 -0.68
N ASN A 124 1.75 16.49 0.28
CA ASN A 124 2.06 17.88 0.00
C ASN A 124 3.35 18.02 -0.84
N GLU A 125 4.42 17.28 -0.50
CA GLU A 125 5.68 17.30 -1.25
C GLU A 125 5.49 16.87 -2.69
N LYS A 126 4.68 15.83 -2.94
CA LYS A 126 4.39 15.33 -4.28
C LYS A 126 3.22 16.04 -4.98
N GLY A 127 2.59 17.02 -4.33
CA GLY A 127 1.45 17.76 -4.87
C GLY A 127 0.21 16.89 -5.11
N LEU A 128 0.02 15.83 -4.32
CA LEU A 128 -1.11 14.90 -4.44
C LEU A 128 -2.35 15.42 -3.71
N LYS A 129 -3.53 15.05 -4.22
CA LYS A 129 -4.81 15.30 -3.55
C LYS A 129 -5.26 14.02 -2.84
N ILE A 130 -5.37 14.07 -1.51
CA ILE A 130 -5.89 12.94 -0.73
C ILE A 130 -7.38 12.78 -1.04
N GLU A 131 -7.70 11.70 -1.76
CA GLU A 131 -9.08 11.35 -2.11
C GLU A 131 -9.77 10.59 -0.98
N CYS A 132 -9.08 9.61 -0.40
CA CYS A 132 -9.60 8.83 0.72
C CYS A 132 -8.46 8.22 1.54
N LEU A 133 -8.67 8.19 2.86
CA LEU A 133 -7.84 7.47 3.83
C LEU A 133 -8.54 6.16 4.20
N CYS A 134 -7.95 5.03 3.85
CA CYS A 134 -8.53 3.68 3.97
C CYS A 134 -7.88 2.93 5.12
N PHE A 135 -8.65 2.56 6.13
CA PHE A 135 -8.14 1.97 7.35
C PHE A 135 -8.59 0.51 7.54
N ASP A 136 -7.66 -0.36 7.94
CA ASP A 136 -8.04 -1.59 8.62
C ASP A 136 -8.74 -1.22 9.95
N MET A 137 -9.90 -1.81 10.20
CA MET A 137 -10.73 -1.56 11.39
C MET A 137 -9.97 -1.74 12.71
N HIS A 138 -8.98 -2.63 12.74
CA HIS A 138 -8.23 -2.93 13.95
C HIS A 138 -7.25 -1.80 14.29
N ASN A 139 -7.39 -1.24 15.52
CA ASN A 139 -6.48 -0.24 16.11
C ASN A 139 -6.46 1.15 15.47
N ALA A 140 -7.31 1.45 14.49
CA ALA A 140 -7.30 2.74 13.79
C ALA A 140 -8.45 3.69 14.20
N SER A 141 -9.40 3.28 15.03
CA SER A 141 -10.64 4.04 15.30
C SER A 141 -10.39 5.47 15.77
N LYS A 142 -9.38 5.70 16.62
CA LYS A 142 -9.02 7.06 17.08
C LYS A 142 -8.47 7.90 15.93
N LEU A 143 -7.55 7.36 15.15
CA LEU A 143 -6.94 8.06 14.01
C LEU A 143 -7.99 8.36 12.93
N MET A 144 -8.92 7.43 12.66
CA MET A 144 -10.03 7.65 11.74
C MET A 144 -10.90 8.83 12.15
N LEU A 145 -11.23 8.92 13.45
CA LEU A 145 -12.02 10.04 13.99
C LEU A 145 -11.27 11.36 13.80
N GLU A 146 -10.00 11.42 14.19
CA GLU A 146 -9.15 12.60 14.02
C GLU A 146 -9.03 13.03 12.54
N CYS A 147 -8.89 12.07 11.61
CA CYS A 147 -8.87 12.36 10.17
C CYS A 147 -10.21 12.93 9.69
N SER A 148 -11.32 12.34 10.14
CA SER A 148 -12.67 12.82 9.79
C SER A 148 -12.93 14.23 10.34
N GLU A 149 -12.50 14.53 11.57
CA GLU A 149 -12.59 15.86 12.16
C GLU A 149 -11.74 16.92 11.43
N LYS A 150 -10.63 16.51 10.82
CA LYS A 150 -9.81 17.34 9.94
C LYS A 150 -10.43 17.54 8.54
N GLY A 151 -11.54 16.85 8.22
CA GLY A 151 -12.26 16.96 6.96
C GLY A 151 -11.81 15.98 5.87
N TYR A 152 -10.98 14.99 6.19
CA TYR A 152 -10.64 13.93 5.24
C TYR A 152 -11.80 12.95 5.06
N VAL A 153 -11.96 12.44 3.85
CA VAL A 153 -12.80 11.28 3.58
C VAL A 153 -12.10 10.06 4.14
N VAL A 154 -12.77 9.31 5.00
CA VAL A 154 -12.24 8.10 5.62
C VAL A 154 -13.11 6.90 5.30
N GLU A 155 -12.50 5.76 5.02
CA GLU A 155 -13.20 4.50 4.73
C GLU A 155 -12.64 3.37 5.60
N GLU A 156 -13.55 2.62 6.19
CA GLU A 156 -13.23 1.44 6.98
C GLU A 156 -13.19 0.20 6.09
N VAL A 157 -12.05 -0.48 6.06
CA VAL A 157 -11.84 -1.69 5.27
C VAL A 157 -11.95 -2.93 6.15
N TYR A 158 -13.07 -3.65 6.04
CA TYR A 158 -13.30 -4.87 6.80
C TYR A 158 -12.39 -6.02 6.34
N GLN A 159 -11.75 -6.70 7.29
CA GLN A 159 -10.79 -7.79 7.06
C GLN A 159 -11.47 -9.15 6.76
N SER A 160 -12.64 -9.15 6.14
CA SER A 160 -13.36 -10.36 5.72
C SER A 160 -12.94 -10.80 4.30
N HIS A 161 -13.08 -12.10 3.99
CA HIS A 161 -12.88 -12.60 2.63
C HIS A 161 -13.78 -11.87 1.61
N LYS A 162 -15.02 -11.60 1.97
CA LYS A 162 -15.95 -10.88 1.10
C LYS A 162 -15.50 -9.46 0.79
N SER A 163 -14.96 -8.75 1.78
CA SER A 163 -14.52 -7.35 1.61
C SER A 163 -13.18 -7.22 0.86
N LEU A 164 -12.25 -8.17 1.08
CA LEU A 164 -10.88 -8.08 0.54
C LEU A 164 -10.65 -8.91 -0.72
N ASN A 165 -11.58 -9.81 -1.09
CA ASN A 165 -11.37 -10.67 -2.24
C ASN A 165 -11.09 -9.88 -3.51
N GLU A 166 -11.88 -8.87 -3.78
CA GLU A 166 -11.79 -8.10 -5.01
C GLU A 166 -10.49 -7.27 -5.07
N SER A 167 -10.13 -6.61 -3.96
CA SER A 167 -8.83 -5.90 -3.92
C SER A 167 -7.65 -6.86 -3.99
N THR A 168 -7.75 -8.05 -3.37
CA THR A 168 -6.66 -9.05 -3.38
C THR A 168 -6.49 -9.66 -4.77
N SER A 169 -7.58 -10.07 -5.44
CA SER A 169 -7.53 -10.65 -6.79
C SER A 169 -7.21 -9.59 -7.83
N GLY A 170 -7.87 -8.43 -7.78
CA GLY A 170 -7.67 -7.34 -8.73
C GLY A 170 -6.25 -6.78 -8.70
N PHE A 171 -5.68 -6.53 -7.51
CA PHE A 171 -4.29 -6.09 -7.42
C PHE A 171 -3.32 -7.10 -8.05
N ARG A 172 -3.53 -8.40 -7.81
CA ARG A 172 -2.73 -9.46 -8.45
C ARG A 172 -2.86 -9.46 -9.97
N GLU A 173 -4.07 -9.27 -10.48
CA GLU A 173 -4.34 -9.19 -11.92
C GLU A 173 -3.63 -7.97 -12.54
N GLU A 174 -3.67 -6.81 -11.88
CA GLU A 174 -2.99 -5.60 -12.33
C GLU A 174 -1.45 -5.74 -12.28
N VAL A 175 -0.90 -6.43 -11.28
CA VAL A 175 0.53 -6.80 -11.25
C VAL A 175 0.88 -7.68 -12.46
N TYR A 176 0.06 -8.68 -12.77
CA TYR A 176 0.33 -9.63 -13.87
C TYR A 176 0.14 -8.98 -15.24
N SER A 177 -0.71 -7.97 -15.33
CA SER A 177 -0.92 -7.16 -16.53
C SER A 177 0.13 -6.06 -16.73
N GLY A 178 1.03 -5.84 -15.73
CA GLY A 178 2.04 -4.79 -15.79
C GLY A 178 1.45 -3.37 -15.62
N ASN A 179 0.32 -3.27 -14.94
CA ASN A 179 -0.37 -1.99 -14.68
C ASN A 179 0.01 -1.35 -13.35
N ILE A 180 0.79 -2.04 -12.51
CA ILE A 180 1.35 -1.46 -11.28
C ILE A 180 2.72 -0.87 -11.60
N ILE A 181 2.98 0.35 -11.13
CA ILE A 181 4.29 1.02 -11.18
C ILE A 181 4.68 1.33 -9.74
N CYS A 182 5.56 0.52 -9.17
CA CYS A 182 5.96 0.62 -7.77
C CYS A 182 7.36 1.21 -7.66
N GLU A 183 7.54 2.28 -6.87
CA GLU A 183 8.88 2.72 -6.50
C GLU A 183 9.55 1.68 -5.61
N TYR A 184 10.83 1.42 -5.85
CA TYR A 184 11.58 0.39 -5.12
C TYR A 184 11.50 0.61 -3.61
N ASN A 185 10.99 -0.37 -2.90
CA ASN A 185 10.92 -0.39 -1.45
C ASN A 185 11.23 -1.82 -0.94
N PRO A 186 12.37 -2.03 -0.26
CA PRO A 186 12.77 -3.37 0.19
C PRO A 186 11.85 -3.95 1.27
N VAL A 187 11.19 -3.10 2.07
CA VAL A 187 10.22 -3.53 3.09
C VAL A 187 8.97 -4.11 2.41
N LEU A 188 8.43 -3.37 1.42
CA LEU A 188 7.29 -3.83 0.64
C LEU A 188 7.64 -5.08 -0.18
N ASN A 189 8.83 -5.12 -0.82
CA ASN A 189 9.29 -6.27 -1.57
C ASN A 189 9.40 -7.52 -0.68
N TYR A 190 9.92 -7.35 0.54
CA TYR A 190 9.99 -8.43 1.52
C TYR A 190 8.58 -8.90 1.93
N ALA A 191 7.66 -7.97 2.18
CA ALA A 191 6.29 -8.29 2.53
C ALA A 191 5.56 -9.02 1.40
N MET A 192 5.68 -8.56 0.15
CA MET A 192 5.09 -9.22 -1.03
C MET A 192 5.61 -10.65 -1.22
N ALA A 193 6.92 -10.87 -1.01
CA ALA A 193 7.53 -12.20 -1.13
C ALA A 193 7.05 -13.20 -0.06
N ASN A 194 6.60 -12.70 1.09
CA ASN A 194 6.13 -13.53 2.21
C ASN A 194 4.60 -13.61 2.29
N ALA A 195 3.89 -12.85 1.48
CA ALA A 195 2.44 -12.86 1.46
C ALA A 195 1.89 -14.18 0.93
N ILE A 196 1.03 -14.79 1.73
CA ILE A 196 0.34 -16.05 1.42
C ILE A 196 -1.16 -15.76 1.36
N VAL A 197 -1.85 -16.38 0.44
CA VAL A 197 -3.31 -16.28 0.37
C VAL A 197 -3.98 -17.46 1.06
N LYS A 198 -5.13 -17.20 1.68
CA LYS A 198 -6.09 -18.22 2.08
C LYS A 198 -7.37 -18.09 1.30
N THR A 199 -7.93 -19.23 0.95
CA THR A 199 -9.16 -19.33 0.19
C THR A 199 -10.29 -19.82 1.10
N ASN A 200 -11.46 -19.18 1.01
CA ASN A 200 -12.67 -19.63 1.65
C ASN A 200 -13.85 -19.43 0.69
N ASN A 201 -14.54 -20.51 0.33
CA ASN A 201 -15.66 -20.50 -0.63
C ASN A 201 -15.31 -19.79 -1.97
N GLY A 202 -14.10 -20.01 -2.49
CA GLY A 202 -13.61 -19.39 -3.72
C GLY A 202 -13.13 -17.95 -3.57
N LEU A 203 -13.30 -17.31 -2.41
CA LEU A 203 -12.82 -15.96 -2.11
C LEU A 203 -11.43 -16.03 -1.49
N ILE A 204 -10.53 -15.15 -1.94
CA ILE A 204 -9.16 -15.06 -1.44
C ILE A 204 -8.93 -13.83 -0.58
N LYS A 205 -8.04 -13.93 0.38
CA LYS A 205 -7.43 -12.80 1.11
C LYS A 205 -6.04 -13.18 1.61
N ILE A 206 -5.24 -12.20 2.03
CA ILE A 206 -3.95 -12.46 2.67
C ILE A 206 -4.16 -13.22 3.99
N ASP A 207 -3.34 -14.24 4.21
CA ASP A 207 -3.33 -15.04 5.43
C ASP A 207 -2.28 -14.51 6.41
N LYS A 208 -2.68 -13.62 7.31
CA LYS A 208 -1.79 -13.06 8.35
C LYS A 208 -1.25 -14.15 9.31
N ASP A 209 -2.02 -15.21 9.54
CA ASP A 209 -1.67 -16.26 10.52
C ASP A 209 -0.57 -17.20 9.99
N LYS A 210 -0.58 -17.48 8.69
CA LYS A 210 0.39 -18.35 8.01
C LYS A 210 1.54 -17.60 7.38
N SER A 211 1.40 -16.31 7.16
CA SER A 211 2.51 -15.47 6.71
C SER A 211 3.58 -15.49 7.79
N THR A 212 4.71 -16.13 7.52
CA THR A 212 5.82 -16.31 8.47
C THR A 212 6.54 -15.00 8.78
N SER A 213 6.18 -13.95 8.09
CA SER A 213 6.82 -12.63 8.12
C SER A 213 5.79 -11.53 7.94
N ARG A 214 6.22 -10.30 8.19
CA ARG A 214 5.39 -9.09 8.17
C ARG A 214 4.79 -8.84 6.81
N VAL A 215 3.48 -8.77 6.74
CA VAL A 215 2.70 -8.46 5.54
C VAL A 215 1.96 -7.13 5.66
N ASP A 216 2.21 -6.38 6.74
CA ASP A 216 1.57 -5.08 7.03
C ASP A 216 1.61 -4.11 5.82
N PRO A 217 2.74 -3.98 5.05
CA PRO A 217 2.75 -3.16 3.83
C PRO A 217 1.82 -3.68 2.73
N VAL A 218 1.61 -5.02 2.65
CA VAL A 218 0.68 -5.61 1.67
C VAL A 218 -0.75 -5.29 2.04
N ASP A 219 -1.10 -5.42 3.32
CA ASP A 219 -2.45 -5.12 3.80
C ASP A 219 -2.78 -3.63 3.63
N ALA A 220 -1.85 -2.73 3.96
CA ALA A 220 -2.00 -1.30 3.68
C ALA A 220 -2.21 -1.03 2.17
N THR A 221 -1.45 -1.72 1.30
CA THR A 221 -1.62 -1.62 -0.15
C THR A 221 -3.01 -2.06 -0.60
N LEU A 222 -3.50 -3.19 -0.11
CA LEU A 222 -4.81 -3.72 -0.47
C LEU A 222 -5.97 -2.87 0.08
N CYS A 223 -5.79 -2.23 1.25
CA CYS A 223 -6.76 -1.27 1.78
C CYS A 223 -6.90 -0.05 0.86
N ALA A 224 -5.79 0.54 0.41
CA ALA A 224 -5.83 1.66 -0.55
C ALA A 224 -6.36 1.22 -1.91
N PHE A 225 -5.91 0.08 -2.42
CA PHE A 225 -6.28 -0.42 -3.74
C PHE A 225 -7.77 -0.72 -3.85
N LYS A 226 -8.42 -1.11 -2.78
CA LYS A 226 -9.87 -1.38 -2.75
C LYS A 226 -10.70 -0.23 -3.32
N LEU A 227 -10.35 1.01 -3.00
CA LEU A 227 -11.07 2.19 -3.50
C LEU A 227 -10.42 2.76 -4.78
N ALA A 228 -9.09 2.74 -4.86
CA ALA A 228 -8.37 3.21 -6.04
C ALA A 228 -8.76 2.45 -7.31
N TYR A 229 -9.14 1.18 -7.19
CA TYR A 229 -9.60 0.35 -8.31
C TYR A 229 -10.83 0.90 -9.01
N TYR A 230 -11.74 1.55 -8.26
CA TYR A 230 -12.97 2.15 -8.76
C TYR A 230 -12.86 3.65 -9.05
N HIS A 231 -11.65 4.22 -8.91
CA HIS A 231 -11.45 5.64 -9.19
C HIS A 231 -11.92 6.00 -10.61
N LYS A 232 -12.68 7.06 -10.72
CA LYS A 232 -13.04 7.68 -12.00
C LYS A 232 -12.29 8.99 -12.12
N GLU A 233 -11.57 9.19 -13.22
CA GLU A 233 -11.02 10.50 -13.49
C GLU A 233 -12.18 11.46 -13.78
N ASP A 234 -12.15 12.63 -13.16
CA ASP A 234 -13.08 13.71 -13.49
C ASP A 234 -12.71 14.28 -14.86
N ASN A 235 -13.29 13.74 -15.90
CA ASN A 235 -13.17 14.23 -17.27
C ASN A 235 -14.04 15.49 -17.46
N TYR A 236 -13.97 16.46 -16.55
CA TYR A 236 -14.75 17.70 -16.63
C TYR A 236 -14.60 18.43 -17.97
N ILE A 237 -13.41 18.34 -18.59
CA ILE A 237 -13.13 18.99 -19.88
C ILE A 237 -13.78 18.22 -21.03
N ASP A 238 -13.69 16.88 -21.01
CA ASP A 238 -14.27 16.04 -22.07
C ASP A 238 -15.80 16.06 -22.03
N ASP A 239 -16.40 16.05 -20.85
CA ASP A 239 -17.85 16.20 -20.66
C ASP A 239 -18.34 17.59 -21.10
N TYR A 240 -17.53 18.65 -20.84
CA TYR A 240 -17.87 20.01 -21.26
C TYR A 240 -17.72 20.19 -22.77
N LEU A 241 -16.71 19.58 -23.39
CA LEU A 241 -16.52 19.60 -24.85
C LEU A 241 -17.60 18.78 -25.55
N ALA A 242 -17.98 17.61 -25.01
CA ALA A 242 -19.10 16.81 -25.55
C ALA A 242 -20.42 17.58 -25.51
N ILE A 243 -20.68 18.35 -24.43
CA ILE A 243 -21.87 19.21 -24.32
C ILE A 243 -21.79 20.36 -25.36
N ILE A 244 -20.63 20.97 -25.57
CA ILE A 244 -20.46 22.04 -26.57
C ILE A 244 -20.69 21.50 -28.00
N ASP A 245 -20.15 20.33 -28.31
CA ASP A 245 -20.32 19.70 -29.62
C ASP A 245 -21.80 19.37 -29.89
N GLU A 246 -22.55 18.91 -28.86
CA GLU A 246 -23.99 18.65 -28.95
C GLU A 246 -24.85 19.95 -29.16
N PHE A 247 -24.32 21.09 -28.71
CA PHE A 247 -24.99 22.40 -28.93
C PHE A 247 -24.61 23.05 -30.26
N LEU A 248 -23.59 22.56 -30.98
CA LEU A 248 -23.14 23.11 -32.25
C LEU A 248 -23.66 22.33 -33.47
N GLU A 249 -24.32 21.18 -33.27
CA GLU A 249 -25.10 20.46 -34.28
C GLU A 249 -26.59 20.90 -34.27
#